data_6df479e695c0959fa2796089492b3ab4
#
_entry.id   6df479e695c0959fa2796089492b3ab4
#
_cell.length_a   1.000
_cell.length_b   1.000
_cell.length_c   1.000
_cell.angle_alpha   90.00
_cell.angle_beta   90.00
_cell.angle_gamma   90.00
#
_symmetry.space_group_name_H-M   'P 1'
#
loop_
_entity.id
_entity.type
_entity.pdbx_description
1 polymer ?
#
loop_
_entity_poly.entity_id
_entity_poly.type
_entity_poly.pdbx_seq_one_letter_code
_entity_poly.pdbx_strand_id
1 'polypeptide(L)'
;LHFFRDDYLTFIIDIYARTIIGFTASKELCAEQTSIPAFKMAIRSRKFLNHKITGVIFHSDGGGQYHSKKFLELTCMHSFKNSTAYDVYENPFAERVNGIIKNEYLIPYGADSFERLEKLLPKAVSLYNYERPHGSLLFDTPISFENKFYKNRRQKA
;
A
#
# COMPACT_ATOMS: atom_id res chain seq x y z
N LEU A 1 -3.51 6.57 8.02
CA LEU A 1 -3.60 8.01 7.86
C LEU A 1 -5.00 8.49 8.20
N HIS A 2 -5.14 9.50 9.02
CA HIS A 2 -6.39 10.19 9.32
C HIS A 2 -6.73 11.14 8.16
N PHE A 3 -7.83 10.92 7.46
CA PHE A 3 -8.20 11.73 6.30
C PHE A 3 -9.14 12.88 6.65
N PHE A 4 -10.28 12.57 7.24
CA PHE A 4 -11.14 13.47 7.97
C PHE A 4 -11.13 13.12 9.46
N ARG A 5 -11.92 13.77 10.31
CA ARG A 5 -11.87 13.56 11.77
C ARG A 5 -11.99 12.09 12.20
N ASP A 6 -12.63 11.23 11.36
CA ASP A 6 -12.98 9.84 11.70
C ASP A 6 -12.73 8.84 10.57
N ASP A 7 -11.90 9.18 9.55
CA ASP A 7 -11.62 8.30 8.41
C ASP A 7 -10.15 7.86 8.38
N TYR A 8 -9.92 6.59 8.13
CA TYR A 8 -8.59 5.98 8.06
C TYR A 8 -8.31 5.43 6.67
N LEU A 9 -7.14 5.73 6.15
CA LEU A 9 -6.60 5.14 4.94
C LEU A 9 -5.42 4.24 5.27
N THR A 10 -5.42 3.04 4.72
CA THR A 10 -4.30 2.09 4.83
C THR A 10 -3.79 1.77 3.45
N PHE A 11 -2.47 1.86 3.26
CA PHE A 11 -1.79 1.47 2.03
C PHE A 11 -0.72 0.43 2.30
N ILE A 12 -0.60 -0.54 1.41
CA ILE A 12 0.53 -1.46 1.36
C ILE A 12 1.29 -1.19 0.08
N ILE A 13 2.58 -0.93 0.22
CA ILE A 13 3.44 -0.44 -0.84
C ILE A 13 4.58 -1.42 -1.05
N ASP A 14 4.82 -1.79 -2.30
CA ASP A 14 6.09 -2.39 -2.68
C ASP A 14 7.13 -1.27 -2.78
N ILE A 15 8.07 -1.24 -1.83
CA ILE A 15 9.06 -0.16 -1.73
C ILE A 15 10.10 -0.19 -2.86
N TYR A 16 10.29 -1.30 -3.56
CA TYR A 16 11.18 -1.39 -4.70
C TYR A 16 10.61 -0.66 -5.91
N ALA A 17 9.39 -1.02 -6.30
CA ALA A 17 8.72 -0.43 -7.46
C ALA A 17 7.84 0.79 -7.11
N ARG A 18 7.71 1.15 -5.83
CA ARG A 18 6.79 2.21 -5.34
C ARG A 18 5.31 1.94 -5.64
N THR A 19 4.97 0.72 -6.01
CA THR A 19 3.61 0.33 -6.38
C THR A 19 2.74 0.19 -5.13
N ILE A 20 1.58 0.82 -5.11
CA ILE A 20 0.54 0.53 -4.10
C ILE A 20 -0.14 -0.78 -4.52
N ILE A 21 0.00 -1.81 -3.71
CA ILE A 21 -0.45 -3.18 -3.98
C ILE A 21 -1.66 -3.61 -3.15
N GLY A 22 -1.98 -2.85 -2.11
CA GLY A 22 -3.15 -3.04 -1.27
C GLY A 22 -3.56 -1.73 -0.63
N PHE A 23 -4.85 -1.51 -0.50
CA PHE A 23 -5.39 -0.31 0.13
C PHE A 23 -6.79 -0.55 0.69
N THR A 24 -7.19 0.27 1.65
CA THR A 24 -8.55 0.32 2.17
C THR A 24 -8.85 1.69 2.78
N ALA A 25 -10.13 2.05 2.79
CA ALA A 25 -10.69 3.13 3.59
C ALA A 25 -11.56 2.53 4.69
N SER A 26 -11.57 3.12 5.88
CA SER A 26 -12.38 2.65 7.01
C SER A 26 -12.74 3.81 7.93
N LYS A 27 -13.89 3.70 8.60
CA LYS A 27 -14.30 4.58 9.71
C LYS A 27 -13.73 4.12 11.06
N GLU A 28 -13.19 2.91 11.14
CA GLU A 28 -12.65 2.34 12.36
C GLU A 28 -11.19 1.94 12.20
N LEU A 29 -10.37 2.25 13.20
CA LEU A 29 -8.96 1.84 13.24
C LEU A 29 -8.81 0.46 13.89
N CYS A 30 -9.41 -0.57 13.29
CA CYS A 30 -9.22 -1.95 13.71
C CYS A 30 -8.59 -2.77 12.57
N ALA A 31 -7.93 -3.86 12.92
CA ALA A 31 -7.21 -4.67 11.94
C ALA A 31 -8.15 -5.28 10.89
N GLU A 32 -9.35 -5.65 11.28
CA GLU A 32 -10.37 -6.27 10.44
C GLU A 32 -10.86 -5.35 9.33
N GLN A 33 -10.88 -4.05 9.56
CA GLN A 33 -11.34 -3.05 8.59
C GLN A 33 -10.21 -2.32 7.88
N THR A 34 -8.97 -2.42 8.37
CA THR A 34 -7.82 -1.68 7.85
C THR A 34 -6.74 -2.61 7.30
N SER A 35 -5.84 -3.10 8.15
CA SER A 35 -4.65 -3.84 7.72
C SER A 35 -4.95 -5.19 7.07
N ILE A 36 -5.94 -5.94 7.55
CA ILE A 36 -6.29 -7.26 7.00
C ILE A 36 -6.84 -7.17 5.57
N PRO A 37 -7.85 -6.34 5.24
CA PRO A 37 -8.33 -6.21 3.86
C PRO A 37 -7.25 -5.72 2.91
N ALA A 38 -6.47 -4.70 3.29
CA ALA A 38 -5.38 -4.19 2.48
C ALA A 38 -4.31 -5.27 2.22
N PHE A 39 -3.92 -6.04 3.26
CA PHE A 39 -2.97 -7.14 3.12
C PHE A 39 -3.48 -8.27 2.22
N LYS A 40 -4.74 -8.68 2.36
CA LYS A 40 -5.37 -9.68 1.49
C LYS A 40 -5.38 -9.21 0.02
N MET A 41 -5.66 -7.94 -0.23
CA MET A 41 -5.59 -7.35 -1.58
C MET A 41 -4.17 -7.43 -2.12
N ALA A 42 -3.15 -7.05 -1.34
CA ALA A 42 -1.74 -7.13 -1.73
C ALA A 42 -1.31 -8.56 -2.10
N ILE A 43 -1.69 -9.55 -1.27
CA ILE A 43 -1.41 -10.96 -1.54
C ILE A 43 -2.07 -11.44 -2.83
N ARG A 44 -3.34 -11.08 -3.07
CA ARG A 44 -4.06 -11.45 -4.31
C ARG A 44 -3.38 -10.85 -5.53
N SER A 45 -3.03 -9.56 -5.47
CA SER A 45 -2.31 -8.86 -6.55
C SER A 45 -1.00 -9.57 -6.89
N ARG A 46 -0.18 -9.90 -5.89
CA ARG A 46 1.11 -10.54 -6.10
C ARG A 46 1.00 -12.00 -6.59
N LYS A 47 0.04 -12.76 -6.10
CA LYS A 47 -0.24 -14.12 -6.58
C LYS A 47 -0.74 -14.12 -8.02
N PHE A 48 -1.63 -13.21 -8.38
CA PHE A 48 -2.13 -13.06 -9.75
C PHE A 48 -0.98 -12.78 -10.74
N LEU A 49 0.00 -12.00 -10.34
CA LEU A 49 1.19 -11.70 -11.14
C LEU A 49 2.29 -12.77 -11.05
N ASN A 50 2.06 -13.89 -10.36
CA ASN A 50 3.04 -14.96 -10.13
C ASN A 50 4.33 -14.47 -9.42
N HIS A 51 4.23 -13.46 -8.57
CA HIS A 51 5.37 -12.96 -7.80
C HIS A 51 5.60 -13.82 -6.55
N LYS A 52 6.89 -14.03 -6.23
CA LYS A 52 7.28 -14.71 -4.99
C LYS A 52 6.92 -13.82 -3.79
N ILE A 53 6.13 -14.36 -2.87
CA ILE A 53 5.68 -13.65 -1.66
C ILE A 53 6.25 -14.22 -0.36
N THR A 54 7.00 -15.34 -0.40
CA THR A 54 7.59 -15.96 0.78
C THR A 54 8.86 -15.27 1.21
N GLY A 55 9.04 -15.08 2.52
CA GLY A 55 10.23 -14.44 3.10
C GLY A 55 10.31 -12.93 2.92
N VAL A 56 9.22 -12.31 2.48
CA VAL A 56 9.11 -10.85 2.36
C VAL A 56 9.05 -10.23 3.76
N ILE A 57 9.72 -9.10 3.94
CA ILE A 57 9.62 -8.29 5.15
C ILE A 57 8.41 -7.38 5.00
N PHE A 58 7.46 -7.49 5.93
CA PHE A 58 6.35 -6.55 6.09
C PHE A 58 6.75 -5.54 7.16
N HIS A 59 7.03 -4.32 6.74
CA HIS A 59 7.37 -3.22 7.64
C HIS A 59 6.14 -2.33 7.86
N SER A 60 5.84 -2.01 9.12
CA SER A 60 4.71 -1.15 9.50
C SER A 60 5.13 -0.17 10.58
N ASP A 61 4.33 0.89 10.77
CA ASP A 61 4.38 1.70 11.96
C ASP A 61 3.92 0.89 13.21
N GLY A 62 4.05 1.49 14.39
CA GLY A 62 3.66 0.88 15.66
C GLY A 62 2.15 0.81 15.92
N GLY A 63 1.32 0.97 14.89
CA GLY A 63 -0.14 0.96 15.02
C GLY A 63 -0.69 -0.38 15.51
N GLY A 64 -1.62 -0.35 16.47
CA GLY A 64 -2.20 -1.54 17.11
C GLY A 64 -2.85 -2.53 16.13
N GLN A 65 -3.33 -2.04 14.98
CA GLN A 65 -3.91 -2.90 13.93
C GLN A 65 -2.91 -3.89 13.34
N TYR A 66 -1.60 -3.55 13.32
CA TYR A 66 -0.53 -4.44 12.84
C TYR A 66 -0.04 -5.43 13.90
N HIS A 67 -0.33 -5.17 15.18
CA HIS A 67 -0.01 -6.04 16.30
C HIS A 67 -1.17 -6.95 16.73
N SER A 68 -2.33 -6.84 16.07
CA SER A 68 -3.46 -7.71 16.37
C SER A 68 -3.13 -9.17 16.09
N LYS A 69 -3.60 -10.09 16.95
CA LYS A 69 -3.37 -11.52 16.80
C LYS A 69 -3.77 -12.01 15.39
N LYS A 70 -4.95 -11.59 14.90
CA LYS A 70 -5.45 -11.98 13.57
C LYS A 70 -4.53 -11.52 12.44
N PHE A 71 -3.96 -10.30 12.52
CA PHE A 71 -3.05 -9.81 11.50
C PHE A 71 -1.71 -10.56 11.53
N LEU A 72 -1.16 -10.83 12.72
CA LEU A 72 0.09 -11.59 12.88
C LEU A 72 -0.07 -13.04 12.40
N GLU A 73 -1.18 -13.70 12.70
CA GLU A 73 -1.50 -15.04 12.16
C GLU A 73 -1.56 -15.01 10.64
N LEU A 74 -2.21 -14.00 10.04
CA LEU A 74 -2.34 -13.86 8.60
C LEU A 74 -0.97 -13.66 7.92
N THR A 75 -0.10 -12.81 8.45
CA THR A 75 1.25 -12.61 7.91
C THR A 75 2.12 -13.86 8.05
N CYS A 76 2.01 -14.56 9.18
CA CYS A 76 2.69 -15.83 9.43
C CYS A 76 2.27 -16.92 8.44
N MET A 77 0.95 -17.08 8.17
CA MET A 77 0.42 -18.01 7.17
C MET A 77 1.02 -17.81 5.76
N HIS A 78 1.42 -16.61 5.44
CA HIS A 78 2.08 -16.26 4.17
C HIS A 78 3.59 -16.19 4.25
N SER A 79 4.19 -16.63 5.38
CA SER A 79 5.64 -16.63 5.62
C SER A 79 6.30 -15.25 5.50
N PHE A 80 5.60 -14.20 5.90
CA PHE A 80 6.15 -12.86 6.02
C PHE A 80 6.93 -12.71 7.33
N LYS A 81 7.97 -11.87 7.29
CA LYS A 81 8.70 -11.43 8.49
C LYS A 81 8.19 -10.04 8.86
N ASN A 82 7.55 -9.92 10.02
CA ASN A 82 7.07 -8.61 10.48
C ASN A 82 8.23 -7.79 11.06
N SER A 83 8.26 -6.51 10.74
CA SER A 83 9.18 -5.50 11.26
C SER A 83 8.36 -4.26 11.61
N THR A 84 8.66 -3.64 12.75
CA THR A 84 7.93 -2.48 13.25
C THR A 84 8.86 -1.29 13.34
N ALA A 85 8.44 -0.15 12.82
CA ALA A 85 9.07 1.13 13.04
C ALA A 85 8.79 1.60 14.48
N TYR A 86 9.83 2.00 15.18
CA TYR A 86 9.73 2.56 16.54
C TYR A 86 9.67 4.10 16.51
N ASP A 87 10.12 4.70 15.40
CA ASP A 87 10.11 6.15 15.20
C ASP A 87 9.37 6.50 13.90
N VAL A 88 8.76 7.69 13.87
CA VAL A 88 8.05 8.25 12.69
C VAL A 88 8.98 8.32 11.48
N TYR A 89 10.25 8.60 11.68
CA TYR A 89 11.25 8.69 10.61
C TYR A 89 11.60 7.34 9.94
N GLU A 90 11.18 6.22 10.51
CA GLU A 90 11.48 4.89 9.99
C GLU A 90 10.50 4.41 8.90
N ASN A 91 9.42 5.16 8.63
CA ASN A 91 8.45 4.81 7.58
C ASN A 91 8.17 5.94 6.56
N PRO A 92 9.22 6.57 5.98
CA PRO A 92 9.06 7.74 5.11
C PRO A 92 8.33 7.42 3.80
N PHE A 93 8.35 6.17 3.37
CA PHE A 93 7.64 5.74 2.14
C PHE A 93 6.13 5.77 2.32
N ALA A 94 5.63 5.27 3.44
CA ALA A 94 4.20 5.29 3.73
C ALA A 94 3.70 6.73 3.90
N GLU A 95 4.43 7.57 4.63
CA GLU A 95 4.08 8.98 4.80
C GLU A 95 4.01 9.71 3.45
N ARG A 96 5.03 9.51 2.60
CA ARG A 96 5.07 10.14 1.27
C ARG A 96 3.90 9.71 0.40
N VAL A 97 3.60 8.42 0.34
CA VAL A 97 2.47 7.92 -0.46
C VAL A 97 1.14 8.44 0.08
N ASN A 98 0.96 8.44 1.40
CA ASN A 98 -0.21 9.02 2.05
C ASN A 98 -0.39 10.50 1.66
N GLY A 99 0.69 11.29 1.72
CA GLY A 99 0.68 12.69 1.32
C GLY A 99 0.31 12.89 -0.16
N ILE A 100 0.88 12.09 -1.05
CA ILE A 100 0.61 12.15 -2.49
C ILE A 100 -0.85 11.80 -2.77
N ILE A 101 -1.34 10.66 -2.31
CA ILE A 101 -2.72 10.22 -2.56
C ILE A 101 -3.72 11.24 -2.03
N LYS A 102 -3.50 11.76 -0.82
CA LYS A 102 -4.36 12.76 -0.22
C LYS A 102 -4.36 14.08 -1.00
N ASN A 103 -3.18 14.64 -1.23
CA ASN A 103 -3.06 16.04 -1.67
C ASN A 103 -3.09 16.19 -3.20
N GLU A 104 -2.60 15.19 -3.97
CA GLU A 104 -2.60 15.27 -5.44
C GLU A 104 -3.87 14.69 -6.07
N TYR A 105 -4.61 13.80 -5.36
CA TYR A 105 -5.78 13.13 -5.93
C TYR A 105 -7.05 13.33 -5.11
N LEU A 106 -7.11 12.87 -3.85
CA LEU A 106 -8.39 12.79 -3.14
C LEU A 106 -8.98 14.17 -2.85
N ILE A 107 -8.20 15.12 -2.32
CA ILE A 107 -8.65 16.48 -2.05
C ILE A 107 -9.06 17.19 -3.35
N PRO A 108 -8.21 17.25 -4.40
CA PRO A 108 -8.58 17.90 -5.66
C PRO A 108 -9.80 17.31 -6.36
N TYR A 109 -10.04 16.00 -6.19
CA TYR A 109 -11.22 15.33 -6.75
C TYR A 109 -12.46 15.40 -5.87
N GLY A 110 -12.40 16.16 -4.75
CA GLY A 110 -13.55 16.44 -3.89
C GLY A 110 -13.95 15.25 -3.04
N ALA A 111 -13.00 14.53 -2.44
CA ALA A 111 -13.28 13.53 -1.41
C ALA A 111 -13.66 14.25 -0.11
N ASP A 112 -14.90 14.72 -0.01
CA ASP A 112 -15.45 15.51 1.10
C ASP A 112 -16.33 14.69 2.07
N SER A 113 -16.59 13.44 1.74
CA SER A 113 -17.31 12.48 2.57
C SER A 113 -16.68 11.08 2.46
N PHE A 114 -16.97 10.19 3.42
CA PHE A 114 -16.47 8.82 3.39
C PHE A 114 -16.92 8.07 2.13
N GLU A 115 -18.16 8.24 1.72
CA GLU A 115 -18.72 7.60 0.53
C GLU A 115 -18.00 8.06 -0.75
N ARG A 116 -17.64 9.33 -0.85
CA ARG A 116 -16.85 9.87 -1.97
C ARG A 116 -15.40 9.41 -1.89
N LEU A 117 -14.82 9.41 -0.70
CA LEU A 117 -13.48 8.89 -0.44
C LEU A 117 -13.36 7.44 -0.92
N GLU A 118 -14.29 6.58 -0.51
CA GLU A 118 -14.30 5.16 -0.86
C GLU A 118 -14.41 4.95 -2.38
N LYS A 119 -15.22 5.72 -3.07
CA LYS A 119 -15.36 5.69 -4.54
C LYS A 119 -14.12 6.21 -5.27
N LEU A 120 -13.48 7.25 -4.76
CA LEU A 120 -12.35 7.90 -5.41
C LEU A 120 -11.02 7.18 -5.14
N LEU A 121 -10.88 6.48 -4.02
CA LEU A 121 -9.64 5.83 -3.62
C LEU A 121 -9.08 4.85 -4.66
N PRO A 122 -9.87 3.94 -5.26
CA PRO A 122 -9.37 3.05 -6.30
C PRO A 122 -8.84 3.81 -7.52
N LYS A 123 -9.53 4.90 -7.92
CA LYS A 123 -9.09 5.75 -9.02
C LYS A 123 -7.78 6.48 -8.69
N ALA A 124 -7.67 7.04 -7.49
CA ALA A 124 -6.46 7.71 -7.04
C ALA A 124 -5.25 6.76 -7.03
N VAL A 125 -5.43 5.52 -6.54
CA VAL A 125 -4.39 4.49 -6.56
C VAL A 125 -4.04 4.09 -8.00
N SER A 126 -5.02 3.96 -8.89
CA SER A 126 -4.76 3.67 -10.31
C SER A 126 -3.93 4.77 -10.96
N LEU A 127 -4.31 6.04 -10.80
CA LEU A 127 -3.55 7.18 -11.34
C LEU A 127 -2.12 7.23 -10.79
N TYR A 128 -1.95 7.00 -9.48
CA TYR A 128 -0.63 6.92 -8.86
C TYR A 128 0.23 5.80 -9.46
N ASN A 129 -0.32 4.60 -9.63
CA ASN A 129 0.42 3.43 -10.09
C ASN A 129 0.74 3.47 -11.59
N TYR A 130 -0.20 3.95 -12.42
CA TYR A 130 -0.11 3.83 -13.88
C TYR A 130 0.28 5.12 -14.60
N GLU A 131 0.02 6.29 -14.00
CA GLU A 131 0.20 7.57 -14.70
C GLU A 131 1.21 8.50 -14.04
N ARG A 132 1.42 8.39 -12.71
CA ARG A 132 2.32 9.28 -12.01
C ARG A 132 3.78 8.89 -12.19
N PRO A 133 4.63 9.76 -12.80
CA PRO A 133 6.07 9.51 -12.88
C PRO A 133 6.74 9.74 -11.52
N HIS A 134 7.77 8.96 -11.22
CA HIS A 134 8.54 9.05 -9.99
C HIS A 134 10.02 9.32 -10.29
N GLY A 135 10.59 10.38 -9.72
CA GLY A 135 12.00 10.71 -9.90
C GLY A 135 12.95 9.59 -9.45
N SER A 136 12.62 8.88 -8.35
CA SER A 136 13.40 7.72 -7.88
C SER A 136 13.30 6.49 -8.79
N LEU A 137 12.41 6.49 -9.77
CA LEU A 137 12.24 5.43 -10.77
C LEU A 137 12.65 5.91 -12.18
N LEU A 138 13.54 6.88 -12.27
CA LEU A 138 13.95 7.49 -13.53
C LEU A 138 12.77 8.04 -14.34
N PHE A 139 11.81 8.63 -13.66
CA PHE A 139 10.55 9.14 -14.20
C PHE A 139 9.61 8.09 -14.82
N ASP A 140 9.88 6.82 -14.59
CA ASP A 140 8.88 5.78 -14.88
C ASP A 140 7.71 5.86 -13.88
N THR A 141 6.57 5.32 -14.29
CA THR A 141 5.48 5.02 -13.37
C THR A 141 5.79 3.74 -12.58
N PRO A 142 5.22 3.57 -11.37
CA PRO A 142 5.42 2.35 -10.57
C PRO A 142 5.21 1.05 -11.35
N ILE A 143 4.12 0.94 -12.08
CA ILE A 143 3.80 -0.27 -12.87
C ILE A 143 4.73 -0.43 -14.08
N SER A 144 5.11 0.66 -14.77
CA SER A 144 6.05 0.59 -15.88
C SER A 144 7.41 0.06 -15.42
N PHE A 145 7.91 0.61 -14.31
CA PHE A 145 9.17 0.18 -13.70
C PHE A 145 9.14 -1.28 -13.26
N GLU A 146 8.08 -1.69 -12.58
CA GLU A 146 7.89 -3.07 -12.14
C GLU A 146 7.87 -4.05 -13.32
N ASN A 147 7.12 -3.75 -14.38
CA ASN A 147 7.02 -4.57 -15.58
C ASN A 147 8.37 -4.74 -16.29
N LYS A 148 9.18 -3.67 -16.40
CA LYS A 148 10.54 -3.74 -16.95
C LYS A 148 11.42 -4.70 -16.16
N PHE A 149 11.36 -4.62 -14.82
CA PHE A 149 12.13 -5.50 -13.95
C PHE A 149 11.80 -6.99 -14.16
N TYR A 150 10.51 -7.34 -14.18
CA TYR A 150 10.11 -8.74 -14.35
C TYR A 150 10.32 -9.27 -15.77
N LYS A 151 10.20 -8.45 -16.81
CA LYS A 151 10.58 -8.83 -18.19
C LYS A 151 12.06 -9.19 -18.27
N ASN A 152 12.92 -8.36 -17.72
CA ASN A 152 14.37 -8.59 -17.72
C ASN A 152 14.79 -9.86 -16.96
N ARG A 153 14.07 -10.22 -15.89
CA ARG A 153 14.33 -11.48 -15.16
C ARG A 153 13.91 -12.72 -15.96
N ARG A 154 12.80 -12.67 -16.68
CA ARG A 154 12.33 -13.80 -17.52
C ARG A 154 13.25 -14.07 -18.71
N GLN A 155 13.98 -13.07 -19.20
CA GLN A 155 14.94 -13.23 -20.29
C GLN A 155 16.30 -13.79 -19.83
N LYS A 156 16.58 -13.77 -18.53
CA LYS A 156 17.84 -14.25 -17.94
C LYS A 156 17.71 -15.61 -17.24
N ALA A 157 16.52 -16.17 -17.15
CA ALA A 157 16.22 -17.49 -16.59
C ALA A 157 15.98 -18.53 -17.67
#